data_1de77ca8bc32337e7f5f207cbabe21b9
#
_entry.id   1de77ca8bc32337e7f5f207cbabe21b9
#
_cell.length_a   1.000
_cell.length_b   1.000
_cell.length_c   1.000
_cell.angle_alpha   90.00
_cell.angle_beta   90.00
_cell.angle_gamma   90.00
#
_symmetry.space_group_name_H-M   'P 1'
#
loop_
_entity.id
_entity.type
_entity.pdbx_description
1 polymer ?
#
loop_
_entity_poly.entity_id
_entity_poly.type
_entity_poly.pdbx_seq_one_letter_code
_entity_poly.pdbx_strand_id
1 'polypeptide(L)'
;MNGRIFFYVIVMILIMACLSSCNKQEATETPTQEAYMPTRSLSTVPVPTKPAACNNVMTYVGDANYEDGTIVAPGTTFTKEWEVINYGDCNWDEKYHLFFISGDQMGGKDFLSIPHVPIGAKGKISVELTAPDEPGEYHSEWKLFGSDNRFFGESLTVDIIVQDEQTSTYYY
;
A
#
# COMPACT_ATOMS: atom_id res chain seq x y z
N MET A 1 22.76 1.76 54.89
CA MET A 1 21.77 0.66 54.89
C MET A 1 20.86 0.88 53.71
N ASN A 2 21.03 0.04 52.66
CA ASN A 2 20.62 0.36 51.30
C ASN A 2 19.11 0.18 51.09
N GLY A 3 18.42 1.22 50.58
CA GLY A 3 16.97 1.25 50.31
C GLY A 3 16.46 0.11 49.45
N ARG A 4 17.33 -0.62 48.75
CA ARG A 4 16.98 -1.80 47.94
C ARG A 4 16.59 -3.02 48.78
N ILE A 5 17.14 -3.19 49.97
CA ILE A 5 16.83 -4.31 50.87
C ILE A 5 15.45 -4.09 51.52
N PHE A 6 15.09 -2.85 51.79
CA PHE A 6 13.79 -2.50 52.38
C PHE A 6 12.63 -2.75 51.41
N PHE A 7 12.88 -2.54 50.11
CA PHE A 7 11.88 -2.77 49.08
C PHE A 7 11.57 -4.27 48.87
N TYR A 8 12.58 -5.14 48.92
CA TYR A 8 12.41 -6.58 48.81
C TYR A 8 11.68 -7.21 49.99
N VAL A 9 11.89 -6.67 51.21
CA VAL A 9 11.20 -7.18 52.39
C VAL A 9 9.71 -6.82 52.38
N ILE A 10 9.32 -5.64 51.87
CA ILE A 10 7.92 -5.24 51.75
C ILE A 10 7.19 -6.08 50.69
N VAL A 11 7.83 -6.36 49.55
CA VAL A 11 7.25 -7.19 48.47
C VAL A 11 7.05 -8.64 48.91
N MET A 12 7.95 -9.22 49.71
CA MET A 12 7.82 -10.57 50.26
C MET A 12 6.71 -10.70 51.33
N ILE A 13 6.45 -9.67 52.08
CA ILE A 13 5.36 -9.66 53.10
C ILE A 13 3.97 -9.59 52.43
N LEU A 14 3.86 -8.90 51.28
CA LEU A 14 2.63 -8.80 50.51
C LEU A 14 2.25 -10.10 49.79
N ILE A 15 3.22 -10.93 49.41
CA ILE A 15 3.00 -12.21 48.77
C ILE A 15 2.51 -13.30 49.72
N MET A 16 2.86 -13.21 51.02
CA MET A 16 2.46 -14.21 52.04
C MET A 16 1.05 -14.02 52.60
N ALA A 17 0.37 -12.91 52.30
CA ALA A 17 -0.97 -12.62 52.80
C ALA A 17 -2.13 -13.20 51.94
N CYS A 18 -1.85 -13.82 50.81
CA CYS A 18 -2.88 -14.32 49.88
C CYS A 18 -3.18 -15.82 49.97
N LEU A 19 -2.62 -16.57 50.92
CA LEU A 19 -2.74 -18.03 50.97
C LEU A 19 -3.55 -18.57 52.18
N SER A 20 -4.49 -17.82 52.72
CA SER A 20 -5.34 -18.31 53.84
C SER A 20 -6.79 -17.88 53.64
N SER A 21 -7.50 -18.56 52.71
CA SER A 21 -8.95 -18.63 52.78
C SER A 21 -9.45 -19.96 52.19
N CYS A 22 -9.28 -21.02 52.92
CA CYS A 22 -10.05 -22.25 52.72
C CYS A 22 -11.41 -22.10 53.44
N ASN A 23 -12.48 -21.96 52.69
CA ASN A 23 -13.83 -21.97 53.24
C ASN A 23 -14.48 -23.34 53.09
N LYS A 24 -15.05 -23.76 54.21
CA LYS A 24 -15.70 -25.04 54.52
C LYS A 24 -17.01 -25.14 53.81
N GLN A 25 -17.22 -26.21 53.05
CA GLN A 25 -18.44 -26.50 52.34
C GLN A 25 -19.36 -27.35 53.18
N GLU A 26 -20.55 -26.82 53.48
CA GLU A 26 -21.63 -27.49 54.17
C GLU A 26 -22.56 -28.13 53.10
N ALA A 27 -22.84 -29.43 53.27
CA ALA A 27 -23.71 -30.19 52.41
C ALA A 27 -25.16 -29.93 52.76
N THR A 28 -25.97 -29.52 51.83
CA THR A 28 -27.44 -29.52 51.91
C THR A 28 -28.04 -30.17 50.71
N GLU A 29 -29.03 -30.99 50.97
CA GLU A 29 -29.64 -32.02 50.16
C GLU A 29 -30.39 -31.51 48.91
N THR A 30 -30.45 -32.38 47.93
CA THR A 30 -31.07 -32.32 46.59
C THR A 30 -32.60 -32.18 46.62
N PRO A 31 -33.15 -31.37 45.73
CA PRO A 31 -34.36 -31.76 45.03
C PRO A 31 -34.05 -32.09 43.54
N THR A 32 -34.49 -33.25 43.17
CA THR A 32 -34.53 -33.76 41.79
C THR A 32 -35.24 -32.74 40.89
N GLN A 33 -34.50 -32.11 40.00
CA GLN A 33 -35.05 -31.32 38.91
C GLN A 33 -34.71 -32.00 37.57
N GLU A 34 -35.77 -32.29 36.82
CA GLU A 34 -35.73 -32.83 35.48
C GLU A 34 -34.73 -32.04 34.61
N ALA A 35 -33.90 -32.78 33.90
CA ALA A 35 -32.90 -32.24 32.97
C ALA A 35 -33.59 -31.52 31.80
N TYR A 36 -33.81 -30.22 31.94
CA TYR A 36 -33.95 -29.34 30.78
C TYR A 36 -32.58 -29.23 30.12
N MET A 37 -32.36 -29.97 29.05
CA MET A 37 -31.22 -29.76 28.17
C MET A 37 -31.50 -28.51 27.33
N PRO A 38 -30.84 -27.35 27.60
CA PRO A 38 -30.87 -26.29 26.62
C PRO A 38 -30.05 -26.77 25.41
N THR A 39 -30.72 -26.95 24.28
CA THR A 39 -30.06 -27.05 22.99
C THR A 39 -29.22 -25.77 22.80
N ARG A 40 -27.96 -25.88 23.13
CA ARG A 40 -26.98 -24.81 22.88
C ARG A 40 -26.86 -24.70 21.38
N SER A 41 -27.65 -23.76 20.81
CA SER A 41 -27.40 -23.26 19.47
C SER A 41 -25.97 -22.77 19.43
N LEU A 42 -25.10 -23.52 18.75
CA LEU A 42 -23.75 -23.06 18.41
C LEU A 42 -23.93 -21.86 17.49
N SER A 43 -24.01 -20.68 18.09
CA SER A 43 -23.83 -19.42 17.35
C SER A 43 -22.44 -19.50 16.82
N THR A 44 -22.29 -19.90 15.57
CA THR A 44 -21.00 -19.79 14.84
C THR A 44 -20.72 -18.30 14.69
N VAL A 45 -19.96 -17.75 15.65
CA VAL A 45 -19.34 -16.42 15.49
C VAL A 45 -18.50 -16.54 14.22
N PRO A 46 -18.78 -15.73 13.18
CA PRO A 46 -17.94 -15.76 11.98
C PRO A 46 -16.52 -15.39 12.41
N VAL A 47 -15.61 -16.34 12.22
CA VAL A 47 -14.17 -16.06 12.38
C VAL A 47 -13.86 -14.95 11.39
N PRO A 48 -13.28 -13.83 11.83
CA PRO A 48 -12.88 -12.77 10.91
C PRO A 48 -11.87 -13.36 9.92
N THR A 49 -12.33 -13.67 8.73
CA THR A 49 -11.45 -14.03 7.62
C THR A 49 -10.64 -12.79 7.26
N LYS A 50 -9.32 -12.87 7.40
CA LYS A 50 -8.42 -11.87 6.86
C LYS A 50 -8.81 -11.66 5.39
N PRO A 51 -9.01 -10.42 4.92
CA PRO A 51 -9.26 -10.18 3.51
C PRO A 51 -8.20 -10.89 2.67
N ALA A 52 -8.62 -11.55 1.61
CA ALA A 52 -7.69 -12.15 0.66
C ALA A 52 -6.71 -11.07 0.18
N ALA A 53 -5.42 -11.38 0.17
CA ALA A 53 -4.43 -10.44 -0.35
C ALA A 53 -4.67 -10.29 -1.85
N CYS A 54 -4.64 -9.05 -2.35
CA CYS A 54 -4.74 -8.76 -3.77
C CYS A 54 -3.55 -9.36 -4.54
N ASN A 55 -3.84 -10.07 -5.63
CA ASN A 55 -2.84 -10.41 -6.62
C ASN A 55 -2.81 -9.27 -7.65
N ASN A 56 -1.83 -8.37 -7.51
CA ASN A 56 -1.71 -7.20 -8.36
C ASN A 56 -0.96 -7.55 -9.64
N VAL A 57 -1.63 -7.47 -10.78
CA VAL A 57 -1.06 -7.72 -12.11
C VAL A 57 -1.41 -6.56 -13.04
N MET A 58 -0.39 -5.91 -13.59
CA MET A 58 -0.52 -4.86 -14.60
C MET A 58 0.12 -5.35 -15.90
N THR A 59 -0.52 -5.08 -17.01
CA THR A 59 0.05 -5.21 -18.33
C THR A 59 0.13 -3.84 -18.99
N TYR A 60 1.32 -3.45 -19.39
CA TYR A 60 1.55 -2.27 -20.21
C TYR A 60 1.02 -2.49 -21.62
N VAL A 61 0.32 -1.51 -22.18
CA VAL A 61 -0.25 -1.56 -23.52
C VAL A 61 0.52 -0.67 -24.48
N GLY A 62 0.93 0.50 -23.99
CA GLY A 62 1.68 1.47 -24.80
C GLY A 62 1.62 2.87 -24.21
N ASP A 63 2.37 3.77 -24.80
CA ASP A 63 2.28 5.19 -24.57
C ASP A 63 1.00 5.74 -25.18
N ALA A 64 0.23 6.47 -24.42
CA ALA A 64 -0.95 7.17 -24.93
C ALA A 64 -0.56 8.51 -25.58
N ASN A 65 0.61 9.05 -25.19
CA ASN A 65 1.23 10.25 -25.74
C ASN A 65 2.72 10.27 -25.40
N TYR A 66 3.46 11.24 -25.91
CA TYR A 66 4.89 11.40 -25.69
C TYR A 66 5.65 10.07 -25.78
N GLU A 67 5.58 9.42 -26.96
CA GLU A 67 6.36 8.22 -27.27
C GLU A 67 7.86 8.47 -27.03
N ASP A 68 8.61 7.39 -26.80
CA ASP A 68 10.05 7.47 -26.55
C ASP A 68 10.76 8.28 -27.62
N GLY A 69 11.63 9.20 -27.18
CA GLY A 69 12.36 10.12 -28.05
C GLY A 69 11.55 11.34 -28.53
N THR A 70 10.34 11.57 -27.97
CA THR A 70 9.56 12.78 -28.29
C THR A 70 10.38 14.04 -27.96
N ILE A 71 10.46 14.98 -28.91
CA ILE A 71 11.11 16.28 -28.71
C ILE A 71 10.16 17.19 -27.94
N VAL A 72 10.69 17.79 -26.87
CA VAL A 72 9.98 18.75 -26.01
C VAL A 72 10.84 19.99 -25.85
N ALA A 73 10.22 21.18 -25.95
CA ALA A 73 10.95 22.42 -25.74
C ALA A 73 11.38 22.59 -24.27
N PRO A 74 12.54 23.22 -23.97
CA PRO A 74 12.98 23.49 -22.62
C PRO A 74 11.91 24.17 -21.76
N GLY A 75 11.81 23.80 -20.48
CA GLY A 75 10.87 24.36 -19.50
C GLY A 75 9.39 24.07 -19.78
N THR A 76 9.06 23.26 -20.78
CA THR A 76 7.67 22.91 -21.11
C THR A 76 7.09 21.96 -20.09
N THR A 77 5.94 22.30 -19.51
CA THR A 77 5.16 21.37 -18.69
C THR A 77 4.27 20.52 -19.58
N PHE A 78 4.30 19.21 -19.36
CA PHE A 78 3.53 18.24 -20.13
C PHE A 78 3.00 17.11 -19.22
N THR A 79 1.94 16.42 -19.68
CA THR A 79 1.39 15.27 -18.98
C THR A 79 1.69 14.02 -19.79
N LYS A 80 2.55 13.17 -19.30
CA LYS A 80 2.76 11.82 -19.86
C LYS A 80 1.61 10.92 -19.43
N GLU A 81 1.11 10.12 -20.38
CA GLU A 81 0.08 9.12 -20.16
C GLU A 81 0.50 7.75 -20.71
N TRP A 82 0.24 6.70 -19.95
CA TRP A 82 0.40 5.31 -20.36
C TRP A 82 -0.93 4.59 -20.35
N GLU A 83 -1.18 3.73 -21.35
CA GLU A 83 -2.27 2.77 -21.34
C GLU A 83 -1.83 1.48 -20.66
N VAL A 84 -2.63 1.00 -19.72
CA VAL A 84 -2.40 -0.22 -18.96
C VAL A 84 -3.68 -1.04 -18.85
N ILE A 85 -3.55 -2.34 -18.54
CA ILE A 85 -4.69 -3.21 -18.21
C ILE A 85 -4.48 -3.78 -16.81
N ASN A 86 -5.53 -3.74 -15.98
CA ASN A 86 -5.57 -4.40 -14.70
C ASN A 86 -5.96 -5.88 -14.87
N TYR A 87 -4.99 -6.78 -14.91
CA TYR A 87 -5.20 -8.23 -14.93
C TYR A 87 -5.13 -8.87 -13.54
N GLY A 88 -5.10 -8.06 -12.48
CA GLY A 88 -5.17 -8.54 -11.10
C GLY A 88 -6.57 -9.00 -10.71
N ASP A 89 -6.73 -9.34 -9.45
CA ASP A 89 -7.99 -9.77 -8.85
C ASP A 89 -8.64 -8.73 -7.91
N CYS A 90 -8.06 -7.51 -7.85
CA CYS A 90 -8.60 -6.36 -7.13
C CYS A 90 -8.70 -5.14 -8.05
N ASN A 91 -9.74 -4.33 -7.85
CA ASN A 91 -9.80 -3.02 -8.48
C ASN A 91 -8.68 -2.12 -7.93
N TRP A 92 -8.07 -1.34 -8.80
CA TRP A 92 -7.18 -0.27 -8.34
C TRP A 92 -8.04 0.92 -7.92
N ASP A 93 -7.89 1.33 -6.70
CA ASP A 93 -8.63 2.39 -6.03
C ASP A 93 -7.66 3.42 -5.42
N GLU A 94 -8.15 4.24 -4.49
CA GLU A 94 -7.36 5.27 -3.79
C GLU A 94 -6.15 4.75 -2.99
N LYS A 95 -6.03 3.43 -2.82
CA LYS A 95 -4.89 2.79 -2.15
C LYS A 95 -3.74 2.47 -3.10
N TYR A 96 -3.94 2.70 -4.40
CA TYR A 96 -2.95 2.45 -5.43
C TYR A 96 -2.30 3.76 -5.86
N HIS A 97 -0.99 3.71 -6.05
CA HIS A 97 -0.20 4.91 -6.35
C HIS A 97 0.80 4.63 -7.47
N LEU A 98 1.21 5.68 -8.14
CA LEU A 98 2.37 5.70 -9.02
C LEU A 98 3.54 6.34 -8.26
N PHE A 99 4.70 5.69 -8.24
CA PHE A 99 5.91 6.18 -7.58
C PHE A 99 7.01 6.45 -8.59
N PHE A 100 7.74 7.55 -8.38
CA PHE A 100 9.03 7.77 -9.02
C PHE A 100 10.05 6.77 -8.47
N ILE A 101 10.82 6.13 -9.36
CA ILE A 101 11.80 5.10 -8.99
C ILE A 101 13.21 5.58 -9.24
N SER A 102 13.49 6.08 -10.44
CA SER A 102 14.85 6.47 -10.84
C SER A 102 14.88 7.38 -12.07
N GLY A 103 16.05 7.91 -12.36
CA GLY A 103 16.30 8.79 -13.50
C GLY A 103 16.04 10.27 -13.18
N ASP A 104 15.60 11.02 -14.17
CA ASP A 104 15.32 12.45 -14.07
C ASP A 104 13.87 12.67 -13.65
N GLN A 105 13.65 13.22 -12.47
CA GLN A 105 12.28 13.38 -11.91
C GLN A 105 11.47 14.46 -12.65
N MET A 106 12.14 15.38 -13.35
CA MET A 106 11.53 16.41 -14.20
C MET A 106 10.39 17.19 -13.51
N GLY A 107 10.58 17.55 -12.25
CA GLY A 107 9.58 18.26 -11.45
C GLY A 107 8.35 17.43 -11.02
N GLY A 108 8.28 16.16 -11.38
CA GLY A 108 7.23 15.26 -10.95
C GLY A 108 7.22 15.04 -9.44
N LYS A 109 6.09 14.65 -8.89
CA LYS A 109 5.98 14.31 -7.46
C LYS A 109 6.58 12.94 -7.20
N ASP A 110 7.09 12.70 -5.98
CA ASP A 110 7.64 11.39 -5.57
C ASP A 110 6.61 10.27 -5.72
N PHE A 111 5.35 10.58 -5.45
CA PHE A 111 4.23 9.67 -5.69
C PHE A 111 2.92 10.44 -5.92
N LEU A 112 1.96 9.77 -6.58
CA LEU A 112 0.63 10.30 -6.85
C LEU A 112 -0.41 9.18 -6.88
N SER A 113 -1.66 9.51 -6.56
CA SER A 113 -2.78 8.59 -6.69
C SER A 113 -3.07 8.31 -8.16
N ILE A 114 -3.44 7.09 -8.47
CA ILE A 114 -3.88 6.72 -9.81
C ILE A 114 -5.40 6.73 -9.93
N PRO A 115 -5.96 6.85 -11.15
CA PRO A 115 -7.39 6.69 -11.37
C PRO A 115 -7.89 5.30 -10.97
N HIS A 116 -9.19 5.20 -10.69
CA HIS A 116 -9.83 3.91 -10.47
C HIS A 116 -9.80 3.06 -11.75
N VAL A 117 -9.20 1.87 -11.67
CA VAL A 117 -9.13 0.91 -12.77
C VAL A 117 -9.74 -0.43 -12.33
N PRO A 118 -10.93 -0.78 -12.81
CA PRO A 118 -11.58 -2.05 -12.49
C PRO A 118 -10.78 -3.27 -12.97
N ILE A 119 -11.05 -4.42 -12.38
CA ILE A 119 -10.52 -5.72 -12.82
C ILE A 119 -10.84 -5.93 -14.30
N GLY A 120 -9.84 -6.31 -15.10
CA GLY A 120 -9.95 -6.57 -16.53
C GLY A 120 -10.10 -5.33 -17.41
N ALA A 121 -10.15 -4.13 -16.84
CA ALA A 121 -10.32 -2.91 -17.59
C ALA A 121 -8.98 -2.29 -18.00
N LYS A 122 -9.02 -1.58 -19.15
CA LYS A 122 -7.98 -0.61 -19.49
C LYS A 122 -8.11 0.63 -18.62
N GLY A 123 -6.97 1.19 -18.25
CA GLY A 123 -6.84 2.47 -17.58
C GLY A 123 -5.74 3.31 -18.19
N LYS A 124 -5.77 4.60 -17.92
CA LYS A 124 -4.67 5.53 -18.20
C LYS A 124 -4.02 5.94 -16.89
N ILE A 125 -2.72 5.77 -16.81
CA ILE A 125 -1.89 6.27 -15.71
C ILE A 125 -1.16 7.49 -16.23
N SER A 126 -1.09 8.56 -15.46
CA SER A 126 -0.50 9.82 -15.90
C SER A 126 0.36 10.47 -14.82
N VAL A 127 1.33 11.26 -15.28
CA VAL A 127 2.16 12.14 -14.45
C VAL A 127 2.39 13.47 -15.16
N GLU A 128 2.32 14.56 -14.42
CA GLU A 128 2.71 15.88 -14.91
C GLU A 128 4.20 16.10 -14.64
N LEU A 129 4.93 16.51 -15.68
CA LEU A 129 6.37 16.71 -15.69
C LEU A 129 6.69 18.06 -16.32
N THR A 130 7.89 18.59 -16.05
CA THR A 130 8.44 19.77 -16.69
C THR A 130 9.78 19.41 -17.32
N ALA A 131 9.90 19.58 -18.62
CA ALA A 131 11.14 19.37 -19.32
C ALA A 131 12.24 20.28 -18.74
N PRO A 132 13.45 19.76 -18.49
CA PRO A 132 14.58 20.57 -18.04
C PRO A 132 14.90 21.74 -19.00
N ASP A 133 15.56 22.77 -18.47
CA ASP A 133 15.96 23.93 -19.30
C ASP A 133 17.16 23.63 -20.20
N GLU A 134 18.00 22.67 -19.82
CA GLU A 134 19.17 22.28 -20.59
C GLU A 134 18.81 21.29 -21.69
N PRO A 135 19.25 21.49 -22.95
CA PRO A 135 19.08 20.51 -24.02
C PRO A 135 19.76 19.17 -23.69
N GLY A 136 19.10 18.06 -24.00
CA GLY A 136 19.63 16.72 -23.71
C GLY A 136 18.57 15.61 -23.81
N GLU A 137 19.01 14.39 -23.57
CA GLU A 137 18.14 13.23 -23.43
C GLU A 137 17.82 13.00 -21.93
N TYR A 138 16.56 12.83 -21.60
CA TYR A 138 16.08 12.68 -20.23
C TYR A 138 15.23 11.43 -20.09
N HIS A 139 15.54 10.64 -19.09
CA HIS A 139 14.87 9.37 -18.78
C HIS A 139 14.30 9.41 -17.36
N SER A 140 13.07 8.92 -17.21
CA SER A 140 12.38 8.83 -15.92
C SER A 140 11.67 7.49 -15.82
N GLU A 141 11.82 6.81 -14.67
CA GLU A 141 11.21 5.52 -14.40
C GLU A 141 10.19 5.61 -13.26
N TRP A 142 9.02 5.05 -13.49
CA TRP A 142 7.88 5.06 -12.58
C TRP A 142 7.34 3.64 -12.38
N LYS A 143 6.72 3.37 -11.22
CA LYS A 143 6.16 2.05 -10.93
C LYS A 143 4.90 2.13 -10.09
N LEU A 144 3.96 1.21 -10.35
CA LEU A 144 2.75 1.09 -9.55
C LEU A 144 3.03 0.46 -8.19
N PHE A 145 2.33 0.96 -7.17
CA PHE A 145 2.38 0.48 -5.79
C PHE A 145 0.98 0.12 -5.34
N GLY A 146 0.81 -1.09 -4.83
CA GLY A 146 -0.49 -1.66 -4.52
C GLY A 146 -0.93 -1.51 -3.08
N SER A 147 -2.17 -1.88 -2.81
CA SER A 147 -2.79 -1.89 -1.48
C SER A 147 -2.13 -2.86 -0.48
N ASP A 148 -1.29 -3.77 -0.96
CA ASP A 148 -0.48 -4.71 -0.18
C ASP A 148 0.89 -4.14 0.23
N ASN A 149 1.13 -2.85 -0.04
CA ASN A 149 2.38 -2.13 0.18
C ASN A 149 3.57 -2.72 -0.61
N ARG A 150 3.34 -3.12 -1.85
CA ARG A 150 4.36 -3.63 -2.76
C ARG A 150 4.29 -2.98 -4.12
N PHE A 151 5.45 -2.83 -4.74
CA PHE A 151 5.52 -2.50 -6.16
C PHE A 151 5.07 -3.69 -7.00
N PHE A 152 4.38 -3.41 -8.11
CA PHE A 152 3.93 -4.43 -9.03
C PHE A 152 3.94 -3.93 -10.47
N GLY A 153 3.81 -4.85 -11.40
CA GLY A 153 3.88 -4.58 -12.83
C GLY A 153 5.29 -4.28 -13.32
N GLU A 154 5.41 -4.00 -14.60
CA GLU A 154 6.62 -3.48 -15.20
C GLU A 154 6.78 -1.98 -14.93
N SER A 155 7.97 -1.43 -15.19
CA SER A 155 8.21 0.00 -15.07
C SER A 155 7.54 0.75 -16.22
N LEU A 156 7.01 1.94 -15.90
CA LEU A 156 6.49 2.90 -16.86
C LEU A 156 7.57 3.97 -17.07
N THR A 157 7.98 4.20 -18.30
CA THR A 157 9.11 5.10 -18.63
C THR A 157 8.66 6.35 -19.34
N VAL A 158 9.47 7.39 -19.19
CA VAL A 158 9.40 8.62 -19.97
C VAL A 158 10.79 8.87 -20.55
N ASP A 159 10.87 8.85 -21.86
CA ASP A 159 12.10 9.13 -22.60
C ASP A 159 11.84 10.30 -23.54
N ILE A 160 12.43 11.46 -23.25
CA ILE A 160 12.28 12.68 -24.06
C ILE A 160 13.61 13.24 -24.49
N ILE A 161 13.58 14.01 -25.57
CA ILE A 161 14.71 14.84 -26.03
C ILE A 161 14.32 16.29 -25.83
N VAL A 162 15.03 16.99 -24.95
CA VAL A 162 14.86 18.44 -24.78
C VAL A 162 15.70 19.16 -25.82
N GLN A 163 15.04 19.92 -26.68
CA GLN A 163 15.67 20.63 -27.77
C GLN A 163 14.87 21.89 -28.12
N ASP A 164 15.57 23.01 -28.43
CA ASP A 164 14.94 24.20 -28.97
C ASP A 164 14.37 23.92 -30.37
N GLU A 165 13.16 24.38 -30.66
CA GLU A 165 12.53 24.23 -31.99
C GLU A 165 13.36 24.80 -33.16
N GLN A 166 14.31 25.72 -32.87
CA GLN A 166 15.12 26.39 -33.90
C GLN A 166 16.32 25.58 -34.41
N THR A 167 16.71 24.50 -33.76
CA THR A 167 17.90 23.71 -34.15
C THR A 167 17.63 22.71 -35.28
N SER A 168 16.39 22.47 -35.62
CA SER A 168 15.98 21.53 -36.67
C SER A 168 16.15 22.03 -38.11
N THR A 169 16.50 23.30 -38.34
CA THR A 169 16.45 23.94 -39.68
C THR A 169 17.77 23.98 -40.44
N TYR A 170 18.84 23.41 -39.95
CA TYR A 170 20.17 23.56 -40.56
C TYR A 170 20.89 22.25 -40.90
N TYR A 171 20.25 21.31 -41.57
CA TYR A 171 20.94 20.23 -42.27
C TYR A 171 20.25 19.99 -43.65
N TYR A 172 20.64 20.84 -44.61
CA TYR A 172 20.53 20.57 -46.05
C TYR A 172 21.92 20.66 -46.66
#